data_4cb9864a444c0841f6bf2b6689832caa
#
_entry.id   4cb9864a444c0841f6bf2b6689832caa
#
_cell.length_a   1.000
_cell.length_b   1.000
_cell.length_c   1.000
_cell.angle_alpha   90.00
_cell.angle_beta   90.00
_cell.angle_gamma   90.00
#
_symmetry.space_group_name_H-M   'P 1'
#
loop_
_entity.id
_entity.type
_entity.pdbx_description
1 polymer ?
#
loop_
_entity_poly.entity_id
_entity_poly.type
_entity_poly.pdbx_seq_one_letter_code
_entity_poly.pdbx_strand_id
1 'polypeptide(L)'
;MSVQFIDPRGPRFGAGITSVLSLGTFAAAIGAVFNTTAAFVLMSVLLASFLWSVFSPASHPYQQIFKKLVRPRLKEPSELEDPRPPQFAQKVGLSFAILGGIGVALLSETIVAIAAAFIFLAAFLNAFFAFCLGCQMYLLLKRAGLLGK
;
A
#
# COMPACT_ATOMS: atom_id res chain seq x y z
N MET A 1 18.59 -0.72 19.28
CA MET A 1 18.41 -0.08 17.98
C MET A 1 17.52 1.14 18.11
N SER A 2 18.02 2.27 17.66
CA SER A 2 17.23 3.50 17.62
C SER A 2 16.18 3.38 16.49
N VAL A 3 14.91 3.61 16.83
CA VAL A 3 13.84 3.67 15.85
C VAL A 3 13.92 5.02 15.16
N GLN A 4 14.05 5.00 13.84
CA GLN A 4 14.10 6.21 13.05
C GLN A 4 12.67 6.64 12.70
N PHE A 5 12.19 7.69 13.32
CA PHE A 5 10.84 8.22 13.09
C PHE A 5 10.70 8.74 11.66
N ILE A 6 9.50 8.63 11.10
CA ILE A 6 9.20 9.02 9.73
C ILE A 6 8.12 10.09 9.67
N ASP A 7 8.10 10.84 8.56
CA ASP A 7 7.04 11.78 8.24
C ASP A 7 5.78 11.00 7.82
N PRO A 8 4.65 11.13 8.55
CA PRO A 8 3.44 10.37 8.24
C PRO A 8 2.82 10.71 6.88
N ARG A 9 3.20 11.83 6.29
CA ARG A 9 2.70 12.22 4.96
C ARG A 9 3.30 11.37 3.84
N GLY A 10 4.49 10.79 4.05
CA GLY A 10 5.14 9.91 3.08
C GLY A 10 4.32 8.65 2.78
N PRO A 11 4.00 7.84 3.81
CA PRO A 11 3.13 6.68 3.62
C PRO A 11 1.75 7.02 3.03
N ARG A 12 1.16 8.15 3.42
CA ARG A 12 -0.11 8.62 2.88
C ARG A 12 -0.02 8.98 1.40
N PHE A 13 1.08 9.59 0.98
CA PHE A 13 1.34 9.88 -0.43
C PHE A 13 1.42 8.58 -1.25
N GLY A 14 2.17 7.60 -0.77
CA GLY A 14 2.26 6.28 -1.40
C GLY A 14 0.90 5.59 -1.45
N ALA A 15 0.11 5.68 -0.38
CA ALA A 15 -1.24 5.12 -0.34
C ALA A 15 -2.15 5.79 -1.38
N GLY A 16 -2.00 7.09 -1.62
CA GLY A 16 -2.73 7.81 -2.68
C GLY A 16 -2.46 7.22 -4.05
N ILE A 17 -1.19 7.00 -4.38
CA ILE A 17 -0.79 6.37 -5.66
C ILE A 17 -1.35 4.95 -5.73
N THR A 18 -1.20 4.17 -4.67
CA THR A 18 -1.70 2.79 -4.60
C THR A 18 -3.23 2.74 -4.78
N SER A 19 -3.98 3.70 -4.20
CA SER A 19 -5.43 3.74 -4.35
C SER A 19 -5.84 3.98 -5.80
N VAL A 20 -5.16 4.86 -6.53
CA VAL A 20 -5.42 5.10 -7.96
C VAL A 20 -5.13 3.85 -8.78
N LEU A 21 -3.98 3.22 -8.55
CA LEU A 21 -3.59 2.01 -9.28
C LEU A 21 -4.55 0.85 -8.99
N SER A 22 -4.93 0.65 -7.74
CA SER A 22 -5.83 -0.45 -7.37
C SER A 22 -7.26 -0.21 -7.86
N LEU A 23 -7.73 1.04 -7.89
CA LEU A 23 -9.02 1.36 -8.48
C LEU A 23 -9.02 1.06 -9.99
N GLY A 24 -7.96 1.45 -10.69
CA GLY A 24 -7.80 1.14 -12.11
C GLY A 24 -7.75 -0.37 -12.37
N THR A 25 -7.04 -1.10 -11.51
CA THR A 25 -6.97 -2.57 -11.57
C THR A 25 -8.36 -3.20 -11.40
N PHE A 26 -9.09 -2.75 -10.39
CA PHE A 26 -10.45 -3.24 -10.12
C PHE A 26 -11.38 -2.96 -11.30
N ALA A 27 -11.39 -1.71 -11.78
CA ALA A 27 -12.25 -1.31 -12.90
C ALA A 27 -11.93 -2.11 -14.17
N ALA A 28 -10.66 -2.39 -14.42
CA ALA A 28 -10.24 -3.21 -15.56
C ALA A 28 -10.67 -4.68 -15.37
N ALA A 29 -10.54 -5.21 -14.14
CA ALA A 29 -10.90 -6.61 -13.85
C ALA A 29 -12.40 -6.88 -13.99
N ILE A 30 -13.26 -5.89 -13.68
CA ILE A 30 -14.71 -6.03 -13.87
C ILE A 30 -15.17 -5.60 -15.28
N GLY A 31 -14.24 -5.23 -16.16
CA GLY A 31 -14.54 -4.82 -17.52
C GLY A 31 -15.18 -3.45 -17.68
N ALA A 32 -15.14 -2.61 -16.62
CA ALA A 32 -15.72 -1.26 -16.67
C ALA A 32 -14.87 -0.29 -17.49
N VAL A 33 -13.54 -0.42 -17.39
CA VAL A 33 -12.57 0.42 -18.09
C VAL A 33 -11.39 -0.47 -18.48
N PHE A 34 -10.84 -0.28 -19.66
CA PHE A 34 -9.73 -1.09 -20.18
C PHE A 34 -10.15 -2.56 -20.40
N ASN A 35 -9.18 -3.46 -20.47
CA ASN A 35 -9.40 -4.88 -20.73
C ASN A 35 -8.72 -5.75 -19.66
N THR A 36 -8.95 -7.05 -19.73
CA THR A 36 -8.39 -8.05 -18.81
C THR A 36 -6.86 -7.99 -18.76
N THR A 37 -6.20 -7.78 -19.91
CA THR A 37 -4.73 -7.64 -19.95
C THR A 37 -4.26 -6.47 -19.09
N ALA A 38 -4.96 -5.33 -19.17
CA ALA A 38 -4.65 -4.17 -18.36
C ALA A 38 -4.82 -4.49 -16.85
N ALA A 39 -5.85 -5.23 -16.47
CA ALA A 39 -6.05 -5.66 -15.09
C ALA A 39 -4.87 -6.50 -14.59
N PHE A 40 -4.41 -7.44 -15.38
CA PHE A 40 -3.31 -8.32 -15.02
C PHE A 40 -1.97 -7.56 -14.95
N VAL A 41 -1.72 -6.64 -15.89
CA VAL A 41 -0.51 -5.80 -15.87
C VAL A 41 -0.51 -4.89 -14.64
N LEU A 42 -1.62 -4.21 -14.37
CA LEU A 42 -1.72 -3.31 -13.21
C LEU A 42 -1.58 -4.07 -11.89
N MET A 43 -2.17 -5.25 -11.76
CA MET A 43 -2.00 -6.09 -10.58
C MET A 43 -0.54 -6.53 -10.41
N SER A 44 0.14 -6.87 -11.50
CA SER A 44 1.56 -7.22 -11.46
C SER A 44 2.42 -6.04 -11.01
N VAL A 45 2.09 -4.82 -11.45
CA VAL A 45 2.75 -3.58 -11.01
C VAL A 45 2.51 -3.35 -9.52
N LEU A 46 1.28 -3.55 -9.04
CA LEU A 46 0.97 -3.45 -7.60
C LEU A 46 1.78 -4.45 -6.79
N LEU A 47 1.83 -5.70 -7.23
CA LEU A 47 2.61 -6.74 -6.55
C LEU A 47 4.10 -6.36 -6.49
N ALA A 48 4.67 -5.93 -7.59
CA ALA A 48 6.07 -5.50 -7.65
C ALA A 48 6.31 -4.30 -6.71
N SER A 49 5.38 -3.35 -6.68
CA SER A 49 5.46 -2.18 -5.80
C SER A 49 5.46 -2.57 -4.32
N PHE A 50 4.56 -3.47 -3.91
CA PHE A 50 4.52 -3.94 -2.52
C PHE A 50 5.77 -4.75 -2.15
N LEU A 51 6.24 -5.61 -3.04
CA LEU A 51 7.50 -6.34 -2.83
C LEU A 51 8.67 -5.37 -2.61
N TRP A 52 8.78 -4.37 -3.47
CA TRP A 52 9.83 -3.35 -3.35
C TRP A 52 9.70 -2.59 -2.01
N SER A 53 8.49 -2.18 -1.66
CA SER A 53 8.21 -1.45 -0.42
C SER A 53 8.60 -2.24 0.83
N VAL A 54 8.37 -3.56 0.83
CA VAL A 54 8.68 -4.42 1.98
C VAL A 54 10.17 -4.72 2.07
N PHE A 55 10.82 -5.04 0.94
CA PHE A 55 12.22 -5.47 0.94
C PHE A 55 13.21 -4.32 0.88
N SER A 56 12.86 -3.20 0.28
CA SER A 56 13.76 -2.04 0.14
C SER A 56 12.98 -0.72 0.22
N PRO A 57 12.41 -0.40 1.40
CA PRO A 57 11.54 0.78 1.52
C PRO A 57 12.27 2.09 1.23
N ALA A 58 13.56 2.19 1.55
CA ALA A 58 14.32 3.43 1.35
C ALA A 58 14.48 3.78 -0.13
N SER A 59 14.56 2.77 -1.02
CA SER A 59 14.74 2.98 -2.47
C SER A 59 13.42 3.00 -3.23
N HIS A 60 12.28 2.80 -2.57
CA HIS A 60 10.97 2.72 -3.22
C HIS A 60 10.67 4.02 -3.98
N PRO A 61 10.18 3.95 -5.24
CA PRO A 61 9.94 5.14 -6.06
C PRO A 61 9.02 6.18 -5.39
N TYR A 62 7.97 5.75 -4.71
CA TYR A 62 7.04 6.67 -4.03
C TYR A 62 7.74 7.48 -2.95
N GLN A 63 8.63 6.84 -2.18
CA GLN A 63 9.41 7.52 -1.15
C GLN A 63 10.39 8.52 -1.76
N GLN A 64 11.03 8.16 -2.87
CA GLN A 64 11.97 9.05 -3.56
C GLN A 64 11.24 10.27 -4.14
N ILE A 65 10.09 10.06 -4.77
CA ILE A 65 9.26 11.13 -5.31
C ILE A 65 8.81 12.06 -4.17
N PHE A 66 8.33 11.50 -3.08
CA PHE A 66 7.89 12.27 -1.90
C PHE A 66 9.03 13.13 -1.37
N LYS A 67 10.20 12.53 -1.11
CA LYS A 67 11.36 13.22 -0.54
C LYS A 67 11.89 14.32 -1.44
N LYS A 68 11.91 14.10 -2.75
CA LYS A 68 12.54 15.03 -3.71
C LYS A 68 11.60 16.11 -4.22
N LEU A 69 10.32 15.79 -4.45
CA LEU A 69 9.38 16.68 -5.11
C LEU A 69 8.31 17.25 -4.19
N VAL A 70 7.81 16.44 -3.26
CA VAL A 70 6.67 16.83 -2.41
C VAL A 70 7.15 17.47 -1.10
N ARG A 71 8.07 16.83 -0.40
CA ARG A 71 8.54 17.30 0.91
C ARG A 71 9.14 18.71 0.88
N PRO A 72 9.96 19.10 -0.11
CA PRO A 72 10.50 20.46 -0.15
C PRO A 72 9.43 21.56 -0.28
N ARG A 73 8.24 21.21 -0.78
CA ARG A 73 7.11 22.11 -0.95
C ARG A 73 6.19 22.15 0.27
N LEU A 74 6.41 21.29 1.24
CA LEU A 74 5.62 21.21 2.46
C LEU A 74 6.41 21.78 3.63
N LYS A 75 5.69 22.32 4.63
CA LYS A 75 6.28 22.72 5.90
C LYS A 75 6.81 21.49 6.63
N GLU A 76 7.68 21.71 7.61
CA GLU A 76 8.15 20.63 8.46
C GLU A 76 6.97 19.89 9.09
N PRO A 77 7.06 18.56 9.26
CA PRO A 77 5.98 17.80 9.87
C PRO A 77 5.81 18.21 11.34
N SER A 78 4.57 18.39 11.76
CA SER A 78 4.23 18.71 13.14
C SER A 78 4.52 17.53 14.09
N GLU A 79 4.41 16.31 13.59
CA GLU A 79 4.65 15.08 14.33
C GLU A 79 5.35 14.06 13.44
N LEU A 80 6.22 13.27 14.05
CA LEU A 80 6.87 12.13 13.40
C LEU A 80 6.24 10.84 13.95
N GLU A 81 6.14 9.82 13.11
CA GLU A 81 5.53 8.55 13.47
C GLU A 81 6.54 7.42 13.56
N ASP A 82 6.21 6.43 14.39
CA ASP A 82 6.92 5.16 14.44
C ASP A 82 6.75 4.45 13.07
N PRO A 83 7.83 4.01 12.43
CA PRO A 83 7.73 3.34 11.13
C PRO A 83 7.19 1.91 11.19
N ARG A 84 7.12 1.29 12.37
CA ARG A 84 6.73 -0.13 12.50
C ARG A 84 5.28 -0.39 12.06
N PRO A 85 4.25 0.39 12.50
CA PRO A 85 2.89 0.16 12.03
C PRO A 85 2.72 0.32 10.52
N PRO A 86 3.24 1.39 9.87
CA PRO A 86 3.19 1.48 8.42
C PRO A 86 3.90 0.34 7.69
N GLN A 87 5.04 -0.13 8.20
CA GLN A 87 5.74 -1.29 7.63
C GLN A 87 4.90 -2.56 7.72
N PHE A 88 4.21 -2.76 8.85
CA PHE A 88 3.28 -3.87 9.00
C PHE A 88 2.12 -3.75 7.99
N ALA A 89 1.58 -2.55 7.81
CA ALA A 89 0.54 -2.29 6.82
C ALA A 89 0.99 -2.65 5.41
N GLN A 90 2.25 -2.36 5.06
CA GLN A 90 2.81 -2.75 3.76
C GLN A 90 2.87 -4.29 3.59
N LYS A 91 3.19 -5.00 4.64
CA LYS A 91 3.18 -6.48 4.62
C LYS A 91 1.77 -7.04 4.44
N VAL A 92 0.78 -6.44 5.09
CA VAL A 92 -0.63 -6.80 4.89
C VAL A 92 -1.05 -6.53 3.45
N GLY A 93 -0.70 -5.35 2.92
CA GLY A 93 -0.94 -5.01 1.51
C GLY A 93 -0.28 -5.99 0.56
N LEU A 94 0.96 -6.41 0.86
CA LEU A 94 1.66 -7.44 0.09
C LEU A 94 0.90 -8.76 0.07
N SER A 95 0.28 -9.16 1.19
CA SER A 95 -0.53 -10.38 1.24
C SER A 95 -1.68 -10.34 0.24
N PHE A 96 -2.39 -9.22 0.15
CA PHE A 96 -3.45 -9.02 -0.84
C PHE A 96 -2.89 -8.96 -2.27
N ALA A 97 -1.74 -8.32 -2.45
CA ALA A 97 -1.08 -8.26 -3.76
C ALA A 97 -0.63 -9.65 -4.22
N ILE A 98 -0.17 -10.52 -3.33
CA ILE A 98 0.15 -11.92 -3.63
C ILE A 98 -1.12 -12.66 -4.05
N LEU A 99 -2.24 -12.46 -3.36
CA LEU A 99 -3.52 -13.02 -3.75
C LEU A 99 -3.89 -12.58 -5.17
N GLY A 100 -3.74 -11.30 -5.48
CA GLY A 100 -3.95 -10.76 -6.82
C GLY A 100 -3.00 -11.38 -7.85
N GLY A 101 -1.74 -11.59 -7.49
CA GLY A 101 -0.75 -12.26 -8.34
C GLY A 101 -1.12 -13.72 -8.64
N ILE A 102 -1.67 -14.42 -7.65
CA ILE A 102 -2.24 -15.78 -7.86
C ILE A 102 -3.40 -15.69 -8.85
N GLY A 103 -4.27 -14.69 -8.74
CA GLY A 103 -5.34 -14.42 -9.69
C GLY A 103 -4.82 -14.24 -11.11
N VAL A 104 -3.73 -13.50 -11.29
CA VAL A 104 -3.08 -13.33 -12.60
C VAL A 104 -2.56 -14.67 -13.13
N ALA A 105 -1.89 -15.46 -12.28
CA ALA A 105 -1.35 -16.77 -12.68
C ALA A 105 -2.45 -17.75 -13.10
N LEU A 106 -3.61 -17.68 -12.43
CA LEU A 106 -4.77 -18.54 -12.73
C LEU A 106 -5.67 -17.94 -13.80
N LEU A 107 -5.34 -16.77 -14.34
CA LEU A 107 -6.15 -16.02 -15.32
C LEU A 107 -7.57 -15.73 -14.78
N SER A 108 -7.68 -15.48 -13.47
CA SER A 108 -8.95 -15.23 -12.77
C SER A 108 -9.14 -13.73 -12.51
N GLU A 109 -10.00 -13.11 -13.30
CA GLU A 109 -10.37 -11.71 -13.10
C GLU A 109 -11.06 -11.48 -11.76
N THR A 110 -11.83 -12.45 -11.30
CA THR A 110 -12.54 -12.37 -10.01
C THR A 110 -11.57 -12.23 -8.84
N ILE A 111 -10.52 -13.07 -8.80
CA ILE A 111 -9.50 -13.00 -7.74
C ILE A 111 -8.75 -11.67 -7.81
N VAL A 112 -8.40 -11.21 -9.01
CA VAL A 112 -7.75 -9.92 -9.21
C VAL A 112 -8.65 -8.78 -8.73
N ALA A 113 -9.95 -8.81 -9.06
CA ALA A 113 -10.91 -7.79 -8.63
C ALA A 113 -11.05 -7.75 -7.11
N ILE A 114 -11.15 -8.90 -6.46
CA ILE A 114 -11.27 -8.99 -5.00
C ILE A 114 -10.01 -8.41 -4.33
N ALA A 115 -8.83 -8.83 -4.78
CA ALA A 115 -7.56 -8.34 -4.23
C ALA A 115 -7.44 -6.83 -4.42
N ALA A 116 -7.74 -6.32 -5.62
CA ALA A 116 -7.68 -4.89 -5.92
C ALA A 116 -8.67 -4.08 -5.07
N ALA A 117 -9.87 -4.60 -4.82
CA ALA A 117 -10.87 -3.95 -3.97
C ALA A 117 -10.37 -3.77 -2.54
N PHE A 118 -9.78 -4.81 -1.94
CA PHE A 118 -9.21 -4.72 -0.59
C PHE A 118 -8.04 -3.77 -0.52
N ILE A 119 -7.13 -3.82 -1.50
CA ILE A 119 -6.00 -2.90 -1.58
C ILE A 119 -6.50 -1.46 -1.70
N PHE A 120 -7.49 -1.23 -2.58
CA PHE A 120 -8.08 0.10 -2.78
C PHE A 120 -8.68 0.64 -1.48
N LEU A 121 -9.52 -0.14 -0.79
CA LEU A 121 -10.16 0.30 0.45
C LEU A 121 -9.12 0.69 1.51
N ALA A 122 -8.12 -0.15 1.71
CA ALA A 122 -7.07 0.12 2.69
C ALA A 122 -6.26 1.37 2.32
N ALA A 123 -5.86 1.47 1.06
CA ALA A 123 -5.05 2.59 0.57
C ALA A 123 -5.83 3.91 0.56
N PHE A 124 -7.09 3.87 0.14
CA PHE A 124 -7.96 5.03 0.09
C PHE A 124 -8.21 5.60 1.49
N LEU A 125 -8.55 4.75 2.46
CA LEU A 125 -8.75 5.17 3.84
C LEU A 125 -7.48 5.82 4.42
N ASN A 126 -6.33 5.23 4.16
CA ASN A 126 -5.07 5.80 4.63
C ASN A 126 -4.76 7.14 3.96
N ALA A 127 -4.97 7.25 2.65
CA ALA A 127 -4.62 8.46 1.90
C ALA A 127 -5.53 9.65 2.23
N PHE A 128 -6.84 9.42 2.28
CA PHE A 128 -7.84 10.50 2.37
C PHE A 128 -8.35 10.73 3.79
N PHE A 129 -8.43 9.69 4.61
CA PHE A 129 -8.97 9.78 5.98
C PHE A 129 -7.90 9.63 7.06
N ALA A 130 -6.64 9.48 6.67
CA ALA A 130 -5.53 9.19 7.59
C ALA A 130 -5.80 7.97 8.48
N PHE A 131 -6.63 7.03 8.02
CA PHE A 131 -7.01 5.82 8.73
C PHE A 131 -6.30 4.61 8.12
N CYS A 132 -5.19 4.22 8.75
CA CYS A 132 -4.39 3.09 8.30
C CYS A 132 -4.91 1.80 8.93
N LEU A 133 -5.62 0.96 8.14
CA LEU A 133 -6.16 -0.30 8.63
C LEU A 133 -5.06 -1.24 9.14
N GLY A 134 -3.97 -1.38 8.39
CA GLY A 134 -2.84 -2.20 8.81
C GLY A 134 -2.18 -1.69 10.08
N CYS A 135 -2.10 -0.37 10.24
CA CYS A 135 -1.56 0.23 11.47
C CYS A 135 -2.46 -0.09 12.68
N GLN A 136 -3.78 -0.03 12.51
CA GLN A 136 -4.73 -0.40 13.56
C GLN A 136 -4.62 -1.89 13.91
N MET A 137 -4.50 -2.75 12.91
CA MET A 137 -4.26 -4.18 13.14
C MET A 137 -2.96 -4.41 13.93
N TYR A 138 -1.90 -3.71 13.59
CA TYR A 138 -0.63 -3.79 14.31
C TYR A 138 -0.80 -3.43 15.79
N LEU A 139 -1.50 -2.31 16.06
CA LEU A 139 -1.73 -1.85 17.44
C LEU A 139 -2.60 -2.83 18.23
N LEU A 140 -3.62 -3.42 17.60
CA LEU A 140 -4.49 -4.42 18.23
C LEU A 140 -3.70 -5.68 18.57
N LEU A 141 -2.89 -6.18 17.63
CA LEU A 141 -2.05 -7.36 17.85
C LEU A 141 -1.02 -7.11 18.94
N LYS A 142 -0.47 -5.92 19.00
CA LYS A 142 0.49 -5.53 20.04
C LYS A 142 -0.18 -5.50 21.42
N ARG A 143 -1.41 -4.96 21.50
CA ARG A 143 -2.20 -4.94 22.75
C ARG A 143 -2.57 -6.35 23.21
N ALA A 144 -2.84 -7.24 22.27
CA ALA A 144 -3.16 -8.64 22.57
C ALA A 144 -1.92 -9.48 22.96
N GLY A 145 -0.71 -8.88 22.88
CA GLY A 145 0.54 -9.57 23.22
C GLY A 145 1.05 -10.52 22.14
N LEU A 146 0.43 -10.53 20.95
CA LEU A 146 0.80 -11.40 19.85
C LEU A 146 2.06 -10.92 19.12
N LEU A 147 2.29 -9.60 19.12
CA LEU A 147 3.53 -9.00 18.64
C LEU A 147 4.39 -8.66 19.85
N GLY A 148 5.63 -9.10 19.87
CA GLY A 148 6.56 -8.83 20.96
C GLY A 148 6.63 -7.34 21.33
N LYS A 149 7.08 -7.05 22.54
CA LYS A 149 7.22 -5.69 23.07
C LYS A 149 8.15 -4.83 22.21
#